data_5c823d88eb6eb2d014f794a9190fb7ee
#
_entry.id   5c823d88eb6eb2d014f794a9190fb7ee
#
_cell.length_a   1.000
_cell.length_b   1.000
_cell.length_c   1.000
_cell.angle_alpha   90.00
_cell.angle_beta   90.00
_cell.angle_gamma   90.00
#
_symmetry.space_group_name_H-M   'P 1'
#
loop_
_entity.id
_entity.type
_entity.pdbx_description
1 polymer ?
#
loop_
_entity_poly.entity_id
_entity_poly.type
_entity_poly.pdbx_seq_one_letter_code
_entity_poly.pdbx_strand_id
1 'polypeptide(L)'
;MDHNNDMPFLLLLSLFASAPQVGQMAPDFTLPSQDGSKISLHDFRGKWVVLYFYPKDGTSGCTLEAHNFQRDIQKYQALNAEIVGVSVDTPDSHKQFCAKQDLHFKLLADTEKKVSEAYDSLMMIVHFSSRNTFLISPDGKIAKVWLGVSPSKHSEEVLAVLSSLKK
;
A
#
# COMPACT_ATOMS: atom_id res chain seq x y z
N MET A 1 -15.78 39.08 45.34
CA MET A 1 -14.65 38.17 45.31
C MET A 1 -15.04 37.06 44.36
N ASP A 2 -14.79 37.32 43.08
CA ASP A 2 -15.19 36.46 41.97
C ASP A 2 -14.04 35.50 41.65
N HIS A 3 -14.21 34.22 41.83
CA HIS A 3 -13.29 33.22 41.39
C HIS A 3 -13.74 32.73 40.01
N ASN A 4 -13.17 33.38 39.00
CA ASN A 4 -13.20 32.83 37.63
C ASN A 4 -12.44 31.52 37.61
N ASN A 5 -13.18 30.47 37.42
CA ASN A 5 -12.63 29.11 37.21
C ASN A 5 -12.53 28.89 35.67
N ASP A 6 -11.50 29.47 35.06
CA ASP A 6 -11.16 29.19 33.67
C ASP A 6 -10.56 27.79 33.60
N MET A 7 -11.39 26.81 33.38
CA MET A 7 -10.95 25.48 32.94
C MET A 7 -10.52 25.58 31.48
N PRO A 8 -9.26 25.29 31.13
CA PRO A 8 -8.89 25.20 29.73
C PRO A 8 -9.59 23.99 29.13
N PHE A 9 -10.44 24.25 28.15
CA PHE A 9 -11.03 23.23 27.28
C PHE A 9 -9.90 22.54 26.51
N LEU A 10 -9.39 21.44 27.06
CA LEU A 10 -8.43 20.59 26.40
C LEU A 10 -9.13 19.95 25.21
N LEU A 11 -8.93 20.54 24.04
CA LEU A 11 -9.35 19.97 22.76
C LEU A 11 -8.55 18.69 22.56
N LEU A 12 -9.16 17.56 22.96
CA LEU A 12 -8.67 16.24 22.56
C LEU A 12 -8.85 16.16 21.04
N LEU A 13 -7.82 16.57 20.31
CA LEU A 13 -7.66 16.19 18.91
C LEU A 13 -7.50 14.67 18.92
N SER A 14 -8.60 13.96 18.68
CA SER A 14 -8.53 12.54 18.34
C SER A 14 -7.75 12.42 17.03
N LEU A 15 -6.50 12.02 17.15
CA LEU A 15 -5.68 11.59 16.03
C LEU A 15 -6.27 10.28 15.46
N PHE A 16 -7.39 10.40 14.75
CA PHE A 16 -7.75 9.35 13.80
C PHE A 16 -6.72 9.45 12.68
N ALA A 17 -5.86 8.45 12.59
CA ALA A 17 -4.98 8.32 11.43
C ALA A 17 -5.89 8.21 10.20
N SER A 18 -5.91 9.27 9.41
CA SER A 18 -6.59 9.24 8.11
C SER A 18 -5.63 8.71 7.06
N ALA A 19 -6.17 8.09 6.00
CA ALA A 19 -5.35 7.63 4.88
C ALA A 19 -4.44 8.76 4.37
N PRO A 20 -3.18 8.46 4.01
CA PRO A 20 -2.30 9.44 3.40
C PRO A 20 -2.93 10.02 2.14
N GLN A 21 -2.88 11.35 2.01
CA GLN A 21 -3.51 12.08 0.92
C GLN A 21 -2.49 12.50 -0.14
N VAL A 22 -2.98 12.76 -1.35
CA VAL A 22 -2.18 13.29 -2.45
C VAL A 22 -1.41 14.55 -2.01
N GLY A 23 -0.11 14.58 -2.32
CA GLY A 23 0.81 15.65 -1.94
C GLY A 23 1.53 15.44 -0.60
N GLN A 24 1.04 14.56 0.24
CA GLN A 24 1.72 14.20 1.50
C GLN A 24 2.85 13.20 1.26
N MET A 25 3.86 13.22 2.14
CA MET A 25 4.86 12.17 2.16
C MET A 25 4.20 10.84 2.53
N ALA A 26 4.48 9.81 1.76
CA ALA A 26 4.03 8.45 2.08
C ALA A 26 4.70 8.00 3.38
N PRO A 27 3.95 7.44 4.35
CA PRO A 27 4.52 6.88 5.57
C PRO A 27 5.57 5.82 5.24
N ASP A 28 6.81 6.01 5.75
CA ASP A 28 7.87 5.04 5.54
C ASP A 28 7.65 3.78 6.38
N PHE A 29 8.20 2.67 5.93
CA PHE A 29 8.11 1.39 6.62
C PHE A 29 9.30 0.51 6.26
N THR A 30 9.49 -0.55 7.05
CA THR A 30 10.41 -1.66 6.73
C THR A 30 9.70 -2.97 7.05
N LEU A 31 9.52 -3.81 6.04
CA LEU A 31 8.82 -5.09 6.17
C LEU A 31 9.63 -6.22 5.50
N PRO A 32 9.51 -7.46 6.00
CA PRO A 32 10.07 -8.61 5.31
C PRO A 32 9.29 -8.94 4.05
N SER A 33 10.01 -9.31 2.98
CA SER A 33 9.42 -9.78 1.74
C SER A 33 9.33 -11.32 1.68
N GLN A 34 8.78 -11.86 0.59
CA GLN A 34 8.64 -13.30 0.34
C GLN A 34 9.96 -14.08 0.36
N ASP A 35 11.08 -13.43 0.13
CA ASP A 35 12.43 -14.05 0.16
C ASP A 35 13.14 -13.84 1.50
N GLY A 36 12.48 -13.23 2.49
CA GLY A 36 13.01 -12.92 3.80
C GLY A 36 13.86 -11.65 3.88
N SER A 37 14.12 -10.99 2.76
CA SER A 37 14.83 -9.70 2.76
C SER A 37 13.95 -8.59 3.34
N LYS A 38 14.56 -7.65 4.07
CA LYS A 38 13.87 -6.47 4.58
C LYS A 38 13.83 -5.39 3.51
N ILE A 39 12.64 -4.89 3.21
CA ILE A 39 12.38 -3.86 2.21
C ILE A 39 11.81 -2.64 2.91
N SER A 40 12.41 -1.49 2.68
CA SER A 40 11.91 -0.20 3.14
C SER A 40 11.34 0.61 1.98
N LEU A 41 10.33 1.43 2.25
CA LEU A 41 9.77 2.28 1.20
C LEU A 41 10.84 3.24 0.62
N HIS A 42 11.72 3.78 1.46
CA HIS A 42 12.78 4.68 1.02
C HIS A 42 13.83 4.01 0.09
N ASP A 43 13.88 2.68 0.04
CA ASP A 43 14.74 1.96 -0.93
C ASP A 43 14.33 2.20 -2.38
N PHE A 44 13.08 2.63 -2.60
CA PHE A 44 12.53 2.92 -3.93
C PHE A 44 12.66 4.40 -4.35
N ARG A 45 13.37 5.24 -3.61
CA ARG A 45 13.58 6.63 -4.01
C ARG A 45 14.17 6.71 -5.42
N GLY A 46 13.64 7.63 -6.23
CA GLY A 46 14.00 7.74 -7.64
C GLY A 46 13.12 6.91 -8.58
N LYS A 47 12.26 6.05 -8.05
CA LYS A 47 11.28 5.26 -8.80
C LYS A 47 9.87 5.56 -8.35
N TRP A 48 8.91 5.38 -9.24
CA TRP A 48 7.51 5.30 -8.88
C TRP A 48 7.23 3.99 -8.14
N VAL A 49 6.35 4.02 -7.16
CA VAL A 49 5.90 2.82 -6.44
C VAL A 49 4.39 2.71 -6.54
N VAL A 50 3.92 1.56 -7.00
CA VAL A 50 2.53 1.14 -6.90
C VAL A 50 2.41 0.28 -5.65
N LEU A 51 2.03 0.89 -4.54
CA LEU A 51 1.86 0.22 -3.26
C LEU A 51 0.39 -0.19 -3.12
N TYR A 52 0.11 -1.50 -3.26
CA TYR A 52 -1.25 -2.00 -3.14
C TYR A 52 -1.41 -2.91 -1.93
N PHE A 53 -2.44 -2.63 -1.14
CA PHE A 53 -2.87 -3.45 -0.02
C PHE A 53 -3.94 -4.43 -0.50
N TYR A 54 -3.91 -5.66 -0.01
CA TYR A 54 -4.87 -6.70 -0.36
C TYR A 54 -5.17 -7.60 0.84
N PRO A 55 -6.38 -8.23 0.91
CA PRO A 55 -6.79 -8.94 2.11
C PRO A 55 -5.97 -10.18 2.44
N LYS A 56 -5.75 -11.08 1.45
CA LYS A 56 -5.19 -12.40 1.76
C LYS A 56 -4.65 -13.13 0.52
N ASP A 57 -3.48 -13.72 0.68
CA ASP A 57 -2.87 -14.62 -0.31
C ASP A 57 -3.82 -15.75 -0.71
N GLY A 58 -3.80 -16.12 -1.97
CA GLY A 58 -4.49 -17.30 -2.49
C GLY A 58 -6.01 -17.16 -2.64
N THR A 59 -6.61 -16.03 -2.27
CA THR A 59 -8.03 -15.76 -2.56
C THR A 59 -8.22 -15.40 -4.02
N SER A 60 -9.42 -15.63 -4.58
CA SER A 60 -9.69 -15.43 -6.00
C SER A 60 -9.48 -13.99 -6.47
N GLY A 61 -9.96 -13.01 -5.71
CA GLY A 61 -9.79 -11.59 -6.04
C GLY A 61 -8.35 -11.11 -5.94
N CYS A 62 -7.61 -11.55 -4.91
CA CYS A 62 -6.21 -11.19 -4.74
C CYS A 62 -5.31 -11.85 -5.79
N THR A 63 -5.62 -13.09 -6.17
CA THR A 63 -4.94 -13.78 -7.27
C THR A 63 -5.16 -13.07 -8.61
N LEU A 64 -6.39 -12.67 -8.91
CA LEU A 64 -6.71 -11.92 -10.13
C LEU A 64 -5.96 -10.58 -10.18
N GLU A 65 -5.95 -9.83 -9.09
CA GLU A 65 -5.23 -8.55 -9.00
C GLU A 65 -3.73 -8.72 -9.20
N ALA A 66 -3.13 -9.71 -8.52
CA ALA A 66 -1.71 -10.03 -8.67
C ALA A 66 -1.35 -10.45 -10.10
N HIS A 67 -2.18 -11.29 -10.74
CA HIS A 67 -1.98 -11.69 -12.14
C HIS A 67 -2.07 -10.50 -13.10
N ASN A 68 -3.00 -9.57 -12.89
CA ASN A 68 -3.13 -8.37 -13.73
C ASN A 68 -1.90 -7.48 -13.59
N PHE A 69 -1.37 -7.27 -12.39
CA PHE A 69 -0.11 -6.57 -12.19
C PHE A 69 1.07 -7.31 -12.83
N GLN A 70 1.14 -8.63 -12.68
CA GLN A 70 2.20 -9.44 -13.28
C GLN A 70 2.15 -9.40 -14.82
N ARG A 71 0.96 -9.49 -15.42
CA ARG A 71 0.76 -9.35 -16.87
C ARG A 71 1.35 -8.03 -17.40
N ASP A 72 1.17 -6.97 -16.64
CA ASP A 72 1.55 -5.61 -17.05
C ASP A 72 2.93 -5.18 -16.52
N ILE A 73 3.67 -6.05 -15.85
CA ILE A 73 4.91 -5.70 -15.14
C ILE A 73 5.95 -4.97 -16.02
N GLN A 74 6.10 -5.38 -17.27
CA GLN A 74 7.04 -4.75 -18.21
C GLN A 74 6.62 -3.31 -18.56
N LYS A 75 5.32 -3.03 -18.61
CA LYS A 75 4.81 -1.68 -18.83
C LYS A 75 5.14 -0.76 -17.64
N TYR A 76 5.01 -1.29 -16.42
CA TYR A 76 5.41 -0.57 -15.20
C TYR A 76 6.92 -0.31 -15.18
N GLN A 77 7.74 -1.30 -15.48
CA GLN A 77 9.19 -1.18 -15.54
C GLN A 77 9.63 -0.14 -16.60
N ALA A 78 9.00 -0.12 -17.76
CA ALA A 78 9.25 0.88 -18.81
C ALA A 78 8.91 2.31 -18.33
N LEU A 79 8.03 2.47 -17.37
CA LEU A 79 7.68 3.74 -16.72
C LEU A 79 8.51 4.03 -15.45
N ASN A 80 9.56 3.27 -15.18
CA ASN A 80 10.37 3.35 -13.97
C ASN A 80 9.52 3.21 -12.69
N ALA A 81 8.62 2.25 -12.68
CA ALA A 81 7.73 1.97 -11.57
C ALA A 81 7.90 0.55 -11.04
N GLU A 82 7.89 0.41 -9.72
CA GLU A 82 7.89 -0.87 -9.00
C GLU A 82 6.50 -1.14 -8.45
N ILE A 83 6.08 -2.41 -8.55
CA ILE A 83 4.85 -2.90 -7.91
C ILE A 83 5.22 -3.54 -6.58
N VAL A 84 4.55 -3.15 -5.52
CA VAL A 84 4.76 -3.66 -4.17
C VAL A 84 3.40 -3.98 -3.55
N GLY A 85 3.15 -5.25 -3.27
CA GLY A 85 1.94 -5.70 -2.58
C GLY A 85 2.19 -5.82 -1.08
N VAL A 86 1.18 -5.52 -0.27
CA VAL A 86 1.21 -5.63 1.18
C VAL A 86 -0.04 -6.34 1.68
N SER A 87 0.14 -7.35 2.49
CA SER A 87 -0.93 -7.96 3.29
C SER A 87 -0.44 -8.36 4.67
N VAL A 88 -1.34 -8.79 5.53
CA VAL A 88 -1.01 -9.26 6.89
C VAL A 88 -0.56 -10.73 6.92
N ASP A 89 -0.46 -11.37 5.78
CA ASP A 89 0.08 -12.72 5.65
C ASP A 89 1.57 -12.78 6.01
N THR A 90 2.04 -13.98 6.32
CA THR A 90 3.45 -14.23 6.67
C THR A 90 4.37 -14.23 5.45
N PRO A 91 5.70 -14.04 5.62
CA PRO A 91 6.66 -14.20 4.52
C PRO A 91 6.58 -15.58 3.84
N ASP A 92 6.37 -16.65 4.60
CA ASP A 92 6.21 -18.00 4.05
C ASP A 92 4.95 -18.13 3.19
N SER A 93 3.84 -17.54 3.61
CA SER A 93 2.61 -17.48 2.80
C SER A 93 2.87 -16.75 1.48
N HIS A 94 3.51 -15.59 1.53
CA HIS A 94 3.90 -14.83 0.34
C HIS A 94 4.83 -15.61 -0.58
N LYS A 95 5.79 -16.33 -0.02
CA LYS A 95 6.70 -17.18 -0.79
C LYS A 95 5.95 -18.26 -1.58
N GLN A 96 5.02 -18.95 -0.93
CA GLN A 96 4.19 -19.96 -1.58
C GLN A 96 3.27 -19.35 -2.63
N PHE A 97 2.65 -18.21 -2.33
CA PHE A 97 1.77 -17.52 -3.26
C PHE A 97 2.52 -17.02 -4.49
N CYS A 98 3.69 -16.39 -4.34
CA CYS A 98 4.54 -15.97 -5.45
C CYS A 98 4.97 -17.15 -6.32
N ALA A 99 5.40 -18.25 -5.71
CA ALA A 99 5.83 -19.45 -6.45
C ALA A 99 4.67 -20.07 -7.23
N LYS A 100 3.50 -20.24 -6.59
CA LYS A 100 2.31 -20.81 -7.22
C LYS A 100 1.77 -19.98 -8.37
N GLN A 101 1.85 -18.65 -8.25
CA GLN A 101 1.26 -17.71 -9.22
C GLN A 101 2.30 -17.10 -10.16
N ASP A 102 3.56 -17.50 -10.06
CA ASP A 102 4.67 -16.97 -10.87
C ASP A 102 4.76 -15.43 -10.83
N LEU A 103 4.75 -14.88 -9.61
CA LEU A 103 4.83 -13.43 -9.40
C LEU A 103 6.29 -12.98 -9.27
N HIS A 104 6.67 -11.93 -9.99
CA HIS A 104 8.03 -11.38 -10.05
C HIS A 104 8.16 -9.97 -9.47
N PHE A 105 7.26 -9.59 -8.59
CA PHE A 105 7.34 -8.34 -7.80
C PHE A 105 7.31 -8.65 -6.30
N LYS A 106 7.60 -7.67 -5.47
CA LYS A 106 7.68 -7.86 -4.01
C LYS A 106 6.31 -7.91 -3.36
N LEU A 107 6.11 -8.91 -2.51
CA LEU A 107 5.03 -8.99 -1.54
C LEU A 107 5.62 -8.84 -0.14
N LEU A 108 5.10 -7.90 0.63
CA LEU A 108 5.60 -7.54 1.96
C LEU A 108 4.63 -8.00 3.04
N ALA A 109 5.18 -8.59 4.09
CA ALA A 109 4.44 -9.20 5.18
C ALA A 109 4.28 -8.22 6.35
N ASP A 110 3.11 -7.61 6.45
CA ASP A 110 2.72 -6.71 7.55
C ASP A 110 2.00 -7.49 8.68
N THR A 111 2.70 -8.48 9.25
CA THR A 111 2.12 -9.37 10.27
C THR A 111 1.70 -8.62 11.55
N GLU A 112 2.36 -7.52 11.87
CA GLU A 112 1.99 -6.65 13.00
C GLU A 112 0.88 -5.63 12.65
N LYS A 113 0.45 -5.56 11.39
CA LYS A 113 -0.65 -4.69 10.88
C LYS A 113 -0.38 -3.18 10.97
N LYS A 114 0.80 -2.77 11.40
CA LYS A 114 1.15 -1.36 11.62
C LYS A 114 1.18 -0.54 10.34
N VAL A 115 1.66 -1.12 9.24
CA VAL A 115 1.71 -0.44 7.94
C VAL A 115 0.31 -0.31 7.36
N SER A 116 -0.50 -1.36 7.42
CA SER A 116 -1.92 -1.30 7.02
C SER A 116 -2.69 -0.24 7.81
N GLU A 117 -2.42 -0.09 9.11
CA GLU A 117 -2.99 0.98 9.93
C GLU A 117 -2.50 2.36 9.50
N ALA A 118 -1.19 2.54 9.28
CA ALA A 118 -0.61 3.83 8.88
C ALA A 118 -1.16 4.35 7.53
N TYR A 119 -1.58 3.44 6.66
CA TYR A 119 -2.20 3.76 5.38
C TYR A 119 -3.74 3.73 5.41
N ASP A 120 -4.34 3.65 6.61
CA ASP A 120 -5.79 3.49 6.80
C ASP A 120 -6.37 2.37 5.90
N SER A 121 -5.63 1.29 5.81
CA SER A 121 -5.91 0.14 4.95
C SER A 121 -6.10 -1.15 5.74
N LEU A 122 -6.45 -1.06 7.02
CA LEU A 122 -6.78 -2.19 7.88
C LEU A 122 -8.29 -2.24 8.13
N MET A 123 -8.91 -3.37 7.80
CA MET A 123 -10.31 -3.63 8.17
C MET A 123 -10.41 -3.99 9.65
N MET A 124 -11.09 -3.15 10.43
CA MET A 124 -11.10 -3.22 11.91
C MET A 124 -11.69 -4.52 12.48
N ILE A 125 -12.71 -5.09 11.83
CA ILE A 125 -13.43 -6.28 12.37
C ILE A 125 -12.68 -7.57 12.04
N VAL A 126 -12.24 -7.72 10.78
CA VAL A 126 -11.61 -8.97 10.29
C VAL A 126 -10.09 -8.93 10.34
N HIS A 127 -9.48 -7.78 10.63
CA HIS A 127 -8.05 -7.57 10.76
C HIS A 127 -7.22 -7.97 9.53
N PHE A 128 -7.80 -7.88 8.35
CA PHE A 128 -7.12 -7.99 7.06
C PHE A 128 -6.94 -6.61 6.43
N SER A 129 -6.01 -6.51 5.48
CA SER A 129 -5.87 -5.27 4.73
C SER A 129 -7.07 -5.05 3.80
N SER A 130 -7.50 -3.80 3.70
CA SER A 130 -8.45 -3.37 2.67
C SER A 130 -7.78 -3.35 1.31
N ARG A 131 -8.56 -3.40 0.24
CA ARG A 131 -8.05 -3.32 -1.12
C ARG A 131 -7.87 -1.87 -1.54
N ASN A 132 -6.79 -1.25 -1.08
CA ASN A 132 -6.43 0.14 -1.37
C ASN A 132 -5.08 0.20 -2.08
N THR A 133 -4.90 1.18 -2.96
CA THR A 133 -3.65 1.39 -3.70
C THR A 133 -3.21 2.84 -3.63
N PHE A 134 -1.91 3.02 -3.45
CA PHE A 134 -1.25 4.32 -3.37
C PHE A 134 -0.17 4.38 -4.45
N LEU A 135 -0.26 5.35 -5.34
CA LEU A 135 0.82 5.65 -6.29
C LEU A 135 1.75 6.68 -5.63
N ILE A 136 3.01 6.30 -5.48
CA ILE A 136 4.02 7.09 -4.78
C ILE A 136 5.05 7.56 -5.82
N SER A 137 5.30 8.86 -5.84
CA SER A 137 6.26 9.47 -6.76
C SER A 137 7.72 9.19 -6.37
N PRO A 138 8.69 9.43 -7.27
CA PRO A 138 10.11 9.19 -6.99
C PRO A 138 10.67 9.95 -5.79
N ASP A 139 10.08 11.09 -5.42
CA ASP A 139 10.43 11.86 -4.22
C ASP A 139 9.71 11.40 -2.95
N GLY A 140 8.88 10.34 -3.04
CA GLY A 140 8.19 9.71 -1.91
C GLY A 140 6.87 10.32 -1.52
N LYS A 141 6.28 11.15 -2.36
CA LYS A 141 4.95 11.75 -2.12
C LYS A 141 3.85 10.91 -2.74
N ILE A 142 2.69 10.91 -2.09
CA ILE A 142 1.47 10.32 -2.66
C ILE A 142 1.04 11.13 -3.89
N ALA A 143 0.95 10.48 -5.04
CA ALA A 143 0.50 11.08 -6.29
C ALA A 143 -0.95 10.74 -6.63
N LYS A 144 -1.45 9.58 -6.21
CA LYS A 144 -2.82 9.13 -6.41
C LYS A 144 -3.20 8.09 -5.37
N VAL A 145 -4.47 8.06 -4.99
CA VAL A 145 -5.06 7.08 -4.05
C VAL A 145 -6.29 6.45 -4.69
N TRP A 146 -6.40 5.12 -4.57
CA TRP A 146 -7.60 4.35 -4.90
C TRP A 146 -8.04 3.57 -3.67
N LEU A 147 -9.27 3.77 -3.23
CA LEU A 147 -9.85 3.07 -2.09
C LEU A 147 -10.91 2.07 -2.57
N GLY A 148 -10.95 0.89 -1.94
CA GLY A 148 -11.95 -0.12 -2.26
C GLY A 148 -11.88 -0.63 -3.71
N VAL A 149 -10.70 -0.96 -4.17
CA VAL A 149 -10.39 -1.31 -5.56
C VAL A 149 -11.09 -2.58 -6.01
N SER A 150 -11.60 -2.58 -7.25
CA SER A 150 -12.02 -3.79 -7.95
C SER A 150 -10.83 -4.42 -8.70
N PRO A 151 -10.52 -5.71 -8.48
CA PRO A 151 -9.31 -6.34 -9.04
C PRO A 151 -9.24 -6.40 -10.56
N SER A 152 -10.38 -6.43 -11.25
CA SER A 152 -10.46 -6.81 -12.66
C SER A 152 -9.76 -5.87 -13.64
N LYS A 153 -9.80 -4.54 -13.39
CA LYS A 153 -9.23 -3.51 -14.27
C LYS A 153 -8.20 -2.61 -13.60
N HIS A 154 -7.88 -2.90 -12.35
CA HIS A 154 -7.10 -1.97 -11.52
C HIS A 154 -5.70 -1.70 -12.07
N SER A 155 -4.99 -2.71 -12.56
CA SER A 155 -3.67 -2.52 -13.17
C SER A 155 -3.71 -1.54 -14.35
N GLU A 156 -4.72 -1.64 -15.19
CA GLU A 156 -4.91 -0.73 -16.34
C GLU A 156 -5.22 0.70 -15.90
N GLU A 157 -6.04 0.86 -14.86
CA GLU A 157 -6.36 2.18 -14.28
C GLU A 157 -5.12 2.86 -13.71
N VAL A 158 -4.28 2.12 -12.98
CA VAL A 158 -3.02 2.64 -12.43
C VAL A 158 -2.05 3.04 -13.55
N LEU A 159 -1.90 2.19 -14.57
CA LEU A 159 -1.05 2.48 -15.73
C LEU A 159 -1.49 3.74 -16.47
N ALA A 160 -2.77 3.94 -16.64
CA ALA A 160 -3.31 5.14 -17.30
C ALA A 160 -2.93 6.41 -16.54
N VAL A 161 -3.08 6.42 -15.22
CA VAL A 161 -2.69 7.56 -14.37
C VAL A 161 -1.19 7.76 -14.39
N LEU A 162 -0.40 6.71 -14.19
CA LEU A 162 1.06 6.78 -14.19
C LEU A 162 1.60 7.33 -15.52
N SER A 163 1.08 6.87 -16.65
CA SER A 163 1.44 7.36 -17.98
C SER A 163 1.10 8.84 -18.17
N SER A 164 0.00 9.31 -17.59
CA SER A 164 -0.40 10.72 -17.67
C SER A 164 0.51 11.65 -16.85
N LEU A 165 1.05 11.16 -15.73
CA LEU A 165 1.92 11.93 -14.84
C LEU A 165 3.37 12.04 -15.36
N LYS A 166 3.76 11.25 -16.31
CA LYS A 166 5.12 11.20 -16.89
C LYS A 166 5.26 11.97 -18.21
N LYS A 167 4.23 12.68 -18.63
CA LYS A 167 4.25 13.52 -19.84
C LYS A 167 4.93 14.86 -19.60
#